data_99af636bd9cf4a05429bd01a5c409e79
#
_entry.id   99af636bd9cf4a05429bd01a5c409e79
#
_cell.length_a   1.000
_cell.length_b   1.000
_cell.length_c   1.000
_cell.angle_alpha   90.00
_cell.angle_beta   90.00
_cell.angle_gamma   90.00
#
_symmetry.space_group_name_H-M   'P 1'
#
loop_
_entity.id
_entity.type
_entity.pdbx_description
1 polymer ?
#
loop_
_entity_poly.entity_id
_entity_poly.type
_entity_poly.pdbx_seq_one_letter_code
_entity_poly.pdbx_strand_id
1 'polypeptide(L)'
;DTTIKFIICKFVKKDFMRKLLISLLCVFASFNSFSSHLMGGEITWECLKSGPDVGKYVFTMKVYRDCSGITVSTITQVIQVWNHPTVTGIDVDFVLQQDVSPVCDPIASGNSQLSCANSDPGSVEEYIFQSLPVSLPGVPPTDGWQFTWDNCCRNAAITNILNPSSAGFTLRATMYPFIDPSTGIPTPAEPCFDSSPEFKEQ
;
A
#
# COMPACT_ATOMS: atom_id res chain seq x y z
N ASP A 1 -6.39 65.11 21.90
CA ASP A 1 -7.36 64.24 21.17
C ASP A 1 -6.76 63.57 19.92
N THR A 2 -5.74 64.11 19.32
CA THR A 2 -5.08 63.59 18.10
C THR A 2 -4.18 62.36 18.41
N THR A 3 -3.54 62.32 19.57
CA THR A 3 -2.59 61.28 19.97
C THR A 3 -3.29 59.93 20.25
N ILE A 4 -4.49 59.98 20.82
CA ILE A 4 -5.29 58.78 21.13
C ILE A 4 -5.78 58.12 19.85
N LYS A 5 -6.25 58.90 18.87
CA LYS A 5 -6.67 58.40 17.55
C LYS A 5 -5.52 57.73 16.80
N PHE A 6 -4.28 58.20 16.93
CA PHE A 6 -3.11 57.63 16.29
C PHE A 6 -2.70 56.27 16.90
N ILE A 7 -2.84 56.13 18.25
CA ILE A 7 -2.55 54.90 18.98
C ILE A 7 -3.58 53.81 18.63
N ILE A 8 -4.89 54.15 18.62
CA ILE A 8 -5.97 53.24 18.26
C ILE A 8 -5.83 52.76 16.82
N CYS A 9 -5.50 53.65 15.88
CA CYS A 9 -5.29 53.29 14.47
C CYS A 9 -4.10 52.34 14.26
N LYS A 10 -3.00 52.48 15.03
CA LYS A 10 -1.87 51.54 15.02
C LYS A 10 -2.22 50.17 15.60
N PHE A 11 -3.00 50.11 16.68
CA PHE A 11 -3.45 48.86 17.26
C PHE A 11 -4.40 48.10 16.34
N VAL A 12 -5.39 48.72 15.78
CA VAL A 12 -6.34 48.11 14.83
C VAL A 12 -5.60 47.59 13.58
N LYS A 13 -4.62 48.33 13.07
CA LYS A 13 -3.83 47.93 11.90
C LYS A 13 -2.94 46.68 12.22
N LYS A 14 -2.41 46.61 13.44
CA LYS A 14 -1.59 45.46 13.89
C LYS A 14 -2.42 44.19 14.07
N ASP A 15 -3.62 44.30 14.64
CA ASP A 15 -4.54 43.18 14.81
C ASP A 15 -5.12 42.71 13.47
N PHE A 16 -5.40 43.62 12.57
CA PHE A 16 -5.84 43.29 11.20
C PHE A 16 -4.75 42.52 10.44
N MET A 17 -3.51 42.99 10.47
CA MET A 17 -2.38 42.31 9.82
C MET A 17 -2.11 40.93 10.44
N ARG A 18 -2.23 40.78 11.76
CA ARG A 18 -2.07 39.49 12.45
C ARG A 18 -3.16 38.50 12.04
N LYS A 19 -4.43 38.93 11.97
CA LYS A 19 -5.55 38.11 11.50
C LYS A 19 -5.39 37.72 10.03
N LEU A 20 -4.95 38.67 9.18
CA LEU A 20 -4.66 38.42 7.77
C LEU A 20 -3.53 37.39 7.59
N LEU A 21 -2.43 37.51 8.37
CA LEU A 21 -1.33 36.55 8.35
C LEU A 21 -1.75 35.15 8.82
N ILE A 22 -2.56 35.04 9.87
CA ILE A 22 -3.10 33.77 10.34
C ILE A 22 -4.05 33.15 9.29
N SER A 23 -4.92 33.96 8.70
CA SER A 23 -5.81 33.49 7.62
C SER A 23 -5.03 33.00 6.40
N LEU A 24 -3.98 33.71 6.01
CA LEU A 24 -3.09 33.33 4.91
C LEU A 24 -2.34 32.03 5.24
N LEU A 25 -1.84 31.89 6.47
CA LEU A 25 -1.18 30.67 6.94
C LEU A 25 -2.13 29.47 6.96
N CYS A 26 -3.39 29.64 7.35
CA CYS A 26 -4.42 28.59 7.30
C CYS A 26 -4.75 28.19 5.86
N VAL A 27 -4.80 29.14 4.93
CA VAL A 27 -5.02 28.86 3.50
C VAL A 27 -3.85 28.04 2.92
N PHE A 28 -2.60 28.40 3.25
CA PHE A 28 -1.42 27.62 2.80
C PHE A 28 -1.31 26.26 3.46
N ALA A 29 -1.80 26.07 4.69
CA ALA A 29 -1.83 24.78 5.36
C ALA A 29 -2.86 23.79 4.77
N SER A 30 -3.83 24.28 4.00
CA SER A 30 -4.92 23.46 3.44
C SER A 30 -4.57 22.74 2.11
N PHE A 31 -3.40 22.98 1.54
CA PHE A 31 -3.05 22.48 0.19
C PHE A 31 -2.28 21.15 0.15
N ASN A 32 -2.10 20.44 1.26
CA ASN A 32 -1.42 19.16 1.24
C ASN A 32 -2.41 17.98 1.33
N SER A 33 -3.35 17.90 0.41
CA SER A 33 -4.10 16.65 0.19
C SER A 33 -3.31 15.79 -0.79
N PHE A 34 -2.35 15.05 -0.29
CA PHE A 34 -1.66 14.01 -1.06
C PHE A 34 -2.56 12.79 -1.12
N SER A 35 -3.21 12.56 -2.24
CA SER A 35 -3.94 11.32 -2.51
C SER A 35 -3.01 10.35 -3.22
N SER A 36 -2.60 9.27 -2.56
CA SER A 36 -1.99 8.15 -3.24
C SER A 36 -3.11 7.36 -3.93
N HIS A 37 -3.08 7.26 -5.25
CA HIS A 37 -4.12 6.58 -6.01
C HIS A 37 -3.92 5.06 -6.02
N LEU A 38 -3.84 4.43 -4.83
CA LEU A 38 -3.73 2.99 -4.70
C LEU A 38 -5.02 2.32 -5.18
N MET A 39 -4.88 1.36 -6.08
CA MET A 39 -5.98 0.65 -6.72
C MET A 39 -6.15 -0.75 -6.14
N GLY A 40 -5.05 -1.43 -5.83
CA GLY A 40 -5.06 -2.79 -5.33
C GLY A 40 -3.66 -3.27 -4.95
N GLY A 41 -3.55 -4.54 -4.62
CA GLY A 41 -2.28 -5.20 -4.34
C GLY A 41 -2.49 -6.59 -3.77
N GLU A 42 -1.39 -7.30 -3.58
CA GLU A 42 -1.38 -8.65 -3.05
C GLU A 42 -0.12 -8.90 -2.24
N ILE A 43 -0.19 -9.82 -1.29
CA ILE A 43 0.94 -10.38 -0.57
C ILE A 43 0.91 -11.89 -0.81
N THR A 44 1.98 -12.40 -1.40
CA THR A 44 2.17 -13.83 -1.68
C THR A 44 3.49 -14.31 -1.08
N TRP A 45 3.69 -15.60 -1.00
CA TRP A 45 4.95 -16.20 -0.57
C TRP A 45 5.24 -17.48 -1.33
N GLU A 46 6.52 -17.78 -1.43
CA GLU A 46 7.04 -19.03 -1.98
C GLU A 46 7.87 -19.74 -0.91
N CYS A 47 7.67 -21.03 -0.76
CA CYS A 47 8.50 -21.88 0.08
C CYS A 47 9.72 -22.36 -0.70
N LEU A 48 10.92 -22.14 -0.18
CA LEU A 48 12.17 -22.60 -0.77
C LEU A 48 12.36 -24.09 -0.47
N LYS A 49 12.23 -24.94 -1.48
CA LYS A 49 12.28 -26.42 -1.37
C LYS A 49 13.67 -27.01 -1.63
N SER A 50 14.66 -26.17 -1.98
CA SER A 50 16.03 -26.59 -2.27
C SER A 50 17.05 -25.48 -1.95
N GLY A 51 18.34 -25.84 -1.91
CA GLY A 51 19.42 -24.89 -1.65
C GLY A 51 19.67 -24.63 -0.16
N PRO A 52 20.52 -23.63 0.16
CA PRO A 52 20.95 -23.35 1.54
C PRO A 52 19.83 -22.79 2.42
N ASP A 53 18.78 -22.23 1.82
CA ASP A 53 17.66 -21.60 2.49
C ASP A 53 16.39 -22.48 2.47
N VAL A 54 16.54 -23.78 2.26
CA VAL A 54 15.42 -24.73 2.27
C VAL A 54 14.61 -24.61 3.57
N GLY A 55 13.27 -24.58 3.45
CA GLY A 55 12.36 -24.38 4.58
C GLY A 55 12.09 -22.93 4.95
N LYS A 56 12.72 -21.97 4.27
CA LYS A 56 12.40 -20.54 4.42
C LYS A 56 11.39 -20.11 3.36
N TYR A 57 10.80 -18.94 3.60
CA TYR A 57 9.82 -18.30 2.72
C TYR A 57 10.40 -17.02 2.12
N VAL A 58 10.10 -16.79 0.85
CA VAL A 58 10.29 -15.49 0.20
C VAL A 58 8.92 -14.85 0.00
N PHE A 59 8.72 -13.68 0.57
CA PHE A 59 7.49 -12.91 0.43
C PHE A 59 7.60 -11.96 -0.74
N THR A 60 6.55 -11.89 -1.54
CA THR A 60 6.39 -10.92 -2.61
C THR A 60 5.15 -10.07 -2.33
N MET A 61 5.33 -8.76 -2.31
CA MET A 61 4.24 -7.80 -2.21
C MET A 61 4.16 -7.02 -3.51
N LYS A 62 2.97 -7.00 -4.12
CA LYS A 62 2.68 -6.19 -5.29
C LYS A 62 1.68 -5.12 -4.92
N VAL A 63 1.89 -3.91 -5.43
CA VAL A 63 1.02 -2.77 -5.22
C VAL A 63 0.71 -2.13 -6.56
N TYR A 64 -0.57 -1.92 -6.84
CA TYR A 64 -1.06 -1.30 -8.05
C TYR A 64 -1.54 0.12 -7.78
N ARG A 65 -1.12 1.07 -8.59
CA ARG A 65 -1.57 2.45 -8.52
C ARG A 65 -2.02 2.99 -9.89
N ASP A 66 -2.85 4.01 -9.86
CA ASP A 66 -3.15 4.85 -11.02
C ASP A 66 -1.95 5.75 -11.33
N CYS A 67 -1.47 5.74 -12.57
CA CYS A 67 -0.29 6.50 -12.98
C CYS A 67 -0.47 8.02 -12.92
N SER A 68 -1.71 8.49 -12.92
CA SER A 68 -2.02 9.92 -12.71
C SER A 68 -1.85 10.37 -11.24
N GLY A 69 -1.68 9.40 -10.30
CA GLY A 69 -1.52 9.66 -8.88
C GLY A 69 -0.08 9.83 -8.42
N ILE A 70 0.09 9.92 -7.09
CA ILE A 70 1.41 10.02 -6.45
C ILE A 70 2.11 8.66 -6.52
N THR A 71 3.41 8.66 -6.79
CA THR A 71 4.25 7.46 -6.84
C THR A 71 4.32 6.75 -5.49
N VAL A 72 4.33 5.41 -5.51
CA VAL A 72 4.60 4.60 -4.32
C VAL A 72 6.08 4.76 -3.95
N SER A 73 6.36 4.86 -2.65
CA SER A 73 7.75 4.95 -2.17
C SER A 73 8.49 3.64 -2.47
N THR A 74 9.68 3.74 -3.03
CA THR A 74 10.56 2.61 -3.35
C THR A 74 11.55 2.27 -2.25
N ILE A 75 11.42 2.87 -1.06
CA ILE A 75 12.18 2.44 0.12
C ILE A 75 11.67 1.07 0.59
N THR A 76 12.49 0.36 1.36
CA THR A 76 12.09 -0.88 2.04
C THR A 76 10.76 -0.69 2.76
N GLN A 77 9.83 -1.61 2.51
CA GLN A 77 8.52 -1.68 3.18
C GLN A 77 8.55 -2.78 4.23
N VAL A 78 7.61 -2.73 5.17
CA VAL A 78 7.48 -3.74 6.21
C VAL A 78 6.11 -4.39 6.13
N ILE A 79 6.07 -5.69 5.88
CA ILE A 79 4.87 -6.50 6.05
C ILE A 79 4.76 -6.83 7.54
N GLN A 80 3.70 -6.37 8.20
CA GLN A 80 3.42 -6.69 9.61
C GLN A 80 2.96 -8.14 9.72
N VAL A 81 3.45 -8.86 10.73
CA VAL A 81 3.09 -10.25 10.99
C VAL A 81 2.32 -10.35 12.30
N TRP A 82 1.15 -10.95 12.25
CA TRP A 82 0.26 -11.13 13.40
C TRP A 82 0.05 -12.62 13.69
N ASN A 83 -0.18 -12.96 14.95
CA ASN A 83 -0.38 -14.32 15.44
C ASN A 83 0.85 -15.23 15.34
N HIS A 84 2.03 -14.70 15.01
CA HIS A 84 3.29 -15.43 15.04
C HIS A 84 4.02 -15.17 16.36
N PRO A 85 4.59 -16.19 17.03
CA PRO A 85 5.14 -16.04 18.39
C PRO A 85 6.42 -15.18 18.44
N THR A 86 7.19 -15.09 17.37
CA THR A 86 8.51 -14.44 17.38
C THR A 86 8.76 -13.48 16.23
N VAL A 87 8.09 -13.63 15.10
CA VAL A 87 8.24 -12.74 13.93
C VAL A 87 7.10 -11.74 13.93
N THR A 88 7.42 -10.46 13.99
CA THR A 88 6.44 -9.36 14.01
C THR A 88 6.44 -8.51 12.76
N GLY A 89 7.45 -8.65 11.90
CA GLY A 89 7.57 -7.92 10.64
C GLY A 89 8.54 -8.60 9.69
N ILE A 90 8.33 -8.38 8.40
CA ILE A 90 9.16 -8.86 7.30
C ILE A 90 9.49 -7.67 6.41
N ASP A 91 10.77 -7.38 6.28
CA ASP A 91 11.25 -6.34 5.37
C ASP A 91 11.16 -6.84 3.93
N VAL A 92 10.60 -6.02 3.05
CA VAL A 92 10.51 -6.27 1.62
C VAL A 92 11.13 -5.10 0.87
N ASP A 93 12.13 -5.39 0.07
CA ASP A 93 12.87 -4.41 -0.72
C ASP A 93 12.25 -4.24 -2.10
N PHE A 94 12.34 -3.03 -2.62
CA PHE A 94 11.88 -2.72 -3.98
C PHE A 94 12.68 -3.50 -5.02
N VAL A 95 11.96 -4.16 -5.95
CA VAL A 95 12.54 -4.97 -7.02
C VAL A 95 12.29 -4.37 -8.39
N LEU A 96 11.03 -4.02 -8.69
CA LEU A 96 10.61 -3.64 -10.03
C LEU A 96 9.41 -2.69 -10.00
N GLN A 97 9.37 -1.79 -10.97
CA GLN A 97 8.23 -0.95 -11.32
C GLN A 97 7.96 -1.12 -12.81
N GLN A 98 6.70 -1.37 -13.16
CA GLN A 98 6.32 -1.58 -14.56
C GLN A 98 4.92 -1.09 -14.86
N ASP A 99 4.71 -0.64 -16.11
CA ASP A 99 3.41 -0.29 -16.66
C ASP A 99 2.64 -1.59 -16.98
N VAL A 100 1.51 -1.78 -16.33
CA VAL A 100 0.60 -2.93 -16.53
C VAL A 100 -0.77 -2.45 -16.99
N SER A 101 -0.82 -1.30 -17.64
CA SER A 101 -2.06 -0.72 -18.15
C SER A 101 -2.78 -1.70 -19.08
N PRO A 102 -4.12 -1.80 -19.00
CA PRO A 102 -4.87 -2.69 -19.85
C PRO A 102 -4.69 -2.32 -21.32
N VAL A 103 -4.34 -3.32 -22.14
CA VAL A 103 -4.26 -3.18 -23.59
C VAL A 103 -5.68 -3.29 -24.15
N CYS A 104 -6.36 -2.16 -24.27
CA CYS A 104 -7.60 -2.11 -25.05
C CYS A 104 -7.24 -2.05 -26.53
N ASP A 105 -8.03 -2.72 -27.40
CA ASP A 105 -7.82 -2.60 -28.85
C ASP A 105 -8.11 -1.15 -29.31
N PRO A 106 -7.08 -0.32 -29.54
CA PRO A 106 -7.28 1.09 -29.88
C PRO A 106 -7.83 1.26 -31.28
N ILE A 107 -7.67 0.25 -32.16
CA ILE A 107 -8.13 0.30 -33.54
C ILE A 107 -9.65 0.13 -33.58
N ALA A 108 -10.21 -0.76 -32.78
CA ALA A 108 -11.66 -0.99 -32.72
C ALA A 108 -12.40 0.15 -31.99
N SER A 109 -11.78 0.78 -31.00
CA SER A 109 -12.41 1.85 -30.19
C SER A 109 -12.10 3.27 -30.67
N GLY A 110 -11.10 3.44 -31.54
CA GLY A 110 -10.60 4.76 -31.94
C GLY A 110 -9.84 5.52 -30.83
N ASN A 111 -9.57 4.88 -29.69
CA ASN A 111 -8.85 5.46 -28.55
C ASN A 111 -7.35 5.10 -28.62
N SER A 112 -6.51 5.97 -28.13
CA SER A 112 -5.08 5.67 -27.91
C SER A 112 -4.93 4.67 -26.75
N GLN A 113 -3.90 3.82 -26.83
CA GLN A 113 -3.53 2.92 -25.73
C GLN A 113 -3.19 3.73 -24.47
N LEU A 114 -3.70 3.27 -23.32
CA LEU A 114 -3.34 3.87 -22.02
C LEU A 114 -1.86 3.63 -21.72
N SER A 115 -1.21 4.64 -21.16
CA SER A 115 0.21 4.55 -20.82
C SER A 115 0.54 5.40 -19.59
N CYS A 116 1.32 4.84 -18.68
CA CYS A 116 1.88 5.54 -17.53
C CYS A 116 2.84 6.65 -17.95
N ALA A 117 3.51 6.54 -19.09
CA ALA A 117 4.41 7.58 -19.60
C ALA A 117 3.69 8.91 -19.87
N ASN A 118 2.40 8.84 -20.18
CA ASN A 118 1.55 10.01 -20.41
C ASN A 118 0.73 10.40 -19.16
N SER A 119 0.82 9.63 -18.08
CA SER A 119 -0.05 9.76 -16.90
C SER A 119 -1.54 9.73 -17.27
N ASP A 120 -1.91 8.85 -18.22
CA ASP A 120 -3.28 8.74 -18.69
C ASP A 120 -4.17 8.25 -17.53
N PRO A 121 -5.34 8.88 -17.28
CA PRO A 121 -6.27 8.40 -16.26
C PRO A 121 -6.72 6.96 -16.53
N GLY A 122 -6.53 6.07 -15.54
CA GLY A 122 -6.84 4.64 -15.65
C GLY A 122 -5.70 3.79 -16.20
N SER A 123 -4.54 4.37 -16.52
CA SER A 123 -3.31 3.61 -16.69
C SER A 123 -2.81 3.11 -15.33
N VAL A 124 -2.24 1.91 -15.30
CA VAL A 124 -1.90 1.18 -14.06
C VAL A 124 -0.43 0.84 -14.02
N GLU A 125 0.18 1.11 -12.90
CA GLU A 125 1.57 0.79 -12.62
C GLU A 125 1.66 -0.20 -11.46
N GLU A 126 2.46 -1.25 -11.64
CA GLU A 126 2.76 -2.26 -10.64
C GLU A 126 4.10 -1.97 -9.98
N TYR A 127 4.15 -2.02 -8.65
CA TYR A 127 5.35 -2.01 -7.84
C TYR A 127 5.51 -3.36 -7.19
N ILE A 128 6.68 -3.99 -7.36
CA ILE A 128 7.01 -5.29 -6.79
C ILE A 128 8.07 -5.10 -5.71
N PHE A 129 7.79 -5.63 -4.53
CA PHE A 129 8.70 -5.70 -3.40
C PHE A 129 8.91 -7.16 -3.02
N GLN A 130 10.13 -7.53 -2.60
CA GLN A 130 10.45 -8.91 -2.24
C GLN A 130 11.32 -8.96 -0.99
N SER A 131 11.08 -9.94 -0.13
CA SER A 131 11.91 -10.18 1.04
C SER A 131 13.15 -11.02 0.71
N LEU A 132 14.16 -10.95 1.57
CA LEU A 132 15.13 -12.03 1.70
C LEU A 132 14.43 -13.29 2.24
N PRO A 133 15.07 -14.48 2.16
CA PRO A 133 14.52 -15.71 2.74
C PRO A 133 14.29 -15.59 4.26
N VAL A 134 13.04 -15.74 4.69
CA VAL A 134 12.58 -15.58 6.09
C VAL A 134 12.23 -16.93 6.66
N SER A 135 12.70 -17.22 7.88
CA SER A 135 12.28 -18.40 8.64
C SER A 135 11.04 -18.08 9.47
N LEU A 136 10.00 -18.91 9.33
CA LEU A 136 8.77 -18.85 10.12
C LEU A 136 8.64 -20.16 10.90
N PRO A 137 9.30 -20.30 12.08
CA PRO A 137 9.26 -21.53 12.85
C PRO A 137 7.91 -21.75 13.50
N GLY A 138 7.46 -23.00 13.51
CA GLY A 138 6.24 -23.41 14.17
C GLY A 138 5.12 -23.77 13.18
N VAL A 139 3.92 -23.89 13.72
CA VAL A 139 2.70 -24.21 12.95
C VAL A 139 1.75 -23.04 13.12
N PRO A 140 1.16 -22.53 12.04
CA PRO A 140 0.13 -21.49 12.16
C PRO A 140 -1.03 -21.96 13.05
N PRO A 141 -1.60 -21.07 13.87
CA PRO A 141 -2.84 -21.39 14.60
C PRO A 141 -4.02 -21.57 13.63
N THR A 142 -5.16 -22.00 14.15
CA THR A 142 -6.37 -22.21 13.34
C THR A 142 -6.80 -20.96 12.56
N ASP A 143 -6.57 -19.79 13.17
CA ASP A 143 -6.86 -18.48 12.55
C ASP A 143 -5.77 -18.03 11.58
N GLY A 144 -4.70 -18.79 11.45
CA GLY A 144 -3.55 -18.53 10.61
C GLY A 144 -2.60 -17.44 11.14
N TRP A 145 -1.41 -17.40 10.57
CA TRP A 145 -0.55 -16.22 10.63
C TRP A 145 -1.04 -15.21 9.62
N GLN A 146 -1.16 -13.94 10.04
CA GLN A 146 -1.67 -12.88 9.20
C GLN A 146 -0.52 -11.94 8.82
N PHE A 147 -0.46 -11.62 7.55
CA PHE A 147 0.51 -10.70 6.95
C PHE A 147 -0.25 -9.48 6.43
N THR A 148 0.09 -8.29 6.93
CA THR A 148 -0.60 -7.06 6.53
C THR A 148 0.40 -5.99 6.11
N TRP A 149 -0.02 -5.18 5.15
CA TRP A 149 0.65 -3.95 4.80
C TRP A 149 -0.39 -2.84 4.69
N ASP A 150 -0.16 -1.76 5.40
CA ASP A 150 -1.07 -0.62 5.49
C ASP A 150 -0.47 0.59 4.82
N ASN A 151 -1.29 1.31 4.08
CA ASN A 151 -0.92 2.60 3.51
C ASN A 151 -2.13 3.53 3.49
N CYS A 152 -1.89 4.83 3.28
CA CYS A 152 -2.96 5.78 2.98
C CYS A 152 -3.14 5.85 1.48
N CYS A 153 -4.18 5.99 1.18
CA CYS A 153 -5.14 6.82 0.48
C CYS A 153 -5.52 6.11 -0.81
N ARG A 154 -6.79 5.73 -0.90
CA ARG A 154 -7.37 5.03 -2.05
C ARG A 154 -7.55 5.97 -3.23
N ASN A 155 -7.71 5.41 -4.42
CA ASN A 155 -8.03 6.16 -5.62
C ASN A 155 -9.35 6.95 -5.43
N ALA A 156 -9.33 8.25 -5.75
CA ALA A 156 -10.49 9.14 -5.64
C ALA A 156 -11.66 8.76 -6.56
N ALA A 157 -11.40 7.97 -7.60
CA ALA A 157 -12.44 7.47 -8.52
C ALA A 157 -13.34 6.38 -7.88
N ILE A 158 -13.03 5.87 -6.70
CA ILE A 158 -13.87 4.92 -5.99
C ILE A 158 -15.13 5.62 -5.49
N THR A 159 -16.30 5.17 -5.95
CA THR A 159 -17.59 5.83 -5.68
C THR A 159 -18.39 5.22 -4.54
N ASN A 160 -18.05 4.03 -4.09
CA ASN A 160 -18.75 3.30 -3.02
C ASN A 160 -18.14 3.50 -1.62
N ILE A 161 -17.15 4.37 -1.49
CA ILE A 161 -16.52 4.76 -0.23
C ILE A 161 -16.62 6.28 -0.08
N LEU A 162 -17.02 6.74 1.10
CA LEU A 162 -17.04 8.15 1.43
C LEU A 162 -15.60 8.67 1.61
N ASN A 163 -15.22 9.71 0.87
CA ASN A 163 -13.88 10.30 0.90
C ASN A 163 -12.74 9.27 0.69
N PRO A 164 -12.72 8.55 -0.44
CA PRO A 164 -11.74 7.47 -0.67
C PRO A 164 -10.29 7.95 -0.60
N SER A 165 -10.00 9.18 -1.00
CA SER A 165 -8.67 9.80 -0.93
C SER A 165 -8.14 10.01 0.51
N SER A 166 -8.97 9.84 1.53
CA SER A 166 -8.58 9.84 2.95
C SER A 166 -8.78 8.48 3.63
N ALA A 167 -9.30 7.49 2.89
CA ALA A 167 -9.53 6.15 3.42
C ALA A 167 -8.24 5.32 3.36
N GLY A 168 -7.94 4.61 4.45
CA GLY A 168 -6.81 3.68 4.53
C GLY A 168 -6.93 2.54 3.51
N PHE A 169 -5.78 2.01 3.12
CA PHE A 169 -5.63 0.85 2.23
C PHE A 169 -4.83 -0.22 2.97
N THR A 170 -5.39 -1.42 3.11
CA THR A 170 -4.72 -2.55 3.77
C THR A 170 -4.70 -3.74 2.82
N LEU A 171 -3.51 -4.28 2.57
CA LEU A 171 -3.34 -5.63 2.02
C LEU A 171 -3.32 -6.62 3.17
N ARG A 172 -3.94 -7.77 2.99
CA ARG A 172 -3.92 -8.85 3.98
C ARG A 172 -3.86 -10.20 3.30
N ALA A 173 -2.91 -11.02 3.74
CA ALA A 173 -2.82 -12.43 3.40
C ALA A 173 -2.81 -13.28 4.69
N THR A 174 -3.26 -14.52 4.64
CA THR A 174 -3.31 -15.41 5.80
C THR A 174 -2.74 -16.76 5.43
N MET A 175 -1.74 -17.21 6.21
CA MET A 175 -1.15 -18.54 6.09
C MET A 175 -1.80 -19.45 7.11
N TYR A 176 -2.65 -20.38 6.64
CA TYR A 176 -3.30 -21.37 7.49
C TYR A 176 -2.40 -22.58 7.75
N PRO A 177 -2.64 -23.36 8.82
CA PRO A 177 -1.91 -24.58 9.05
C PRO A 177 -2.20 -25.61 7.95
N PHE A 178 -1.19 -26.38 7.55
CA PHE A 178 -1.41 -27.55 6.73
C PHE A 178 -2.09 -28.64 7.58
N ILE A 179 -3.20 -29.16 7.11
CA ILE A 179 -3.89 -30.29 7.75
C ILE A 179 -3.52 -31.54 6.98
N ASP A 180 -2.79 -32.46 7.63
CA ASP A 180 -2.48 -33.78 7.06
C ASP A 180 -3.79 -34.53 6.78
N PRO A 181 -4.10 -34.84 5.51
CA PRO A 181 -5.36 -35.48 5.17
C PRO A 181 -5.51 -36.91 5.74
N SER A 182 -4.41 -37.54 6.15
CA SER A 182 -4.42 -38.88 6.73
C SER A 182 -4.71 -38.91 8.23
N THR A 183 -4.29 -37.86 8.95
CA THR A 183 -4.42 -37.79 10.42
C THR A 183 -5.41 -36.69 10.87
N GLY A 184 -5.72 -35.74 10.03
CA GLY A 184 -6.52 -34.58 10.39
C GLY A 184 -5.82 -33.61 11.35
N ILE A 185 -4.51 -33.79 11.59
CA ILE A 185 -3.73 -33.01 12.54
C ILE A 185 -2.98 -31.90 11.80
N PRO A 186 -2.98 -30.64 12.32
CA PRO A 186 -2.11 -29.59 11.82
C PRO A 186 -0.64 -30.00 11.98
N THR A 187 0.09 -30.05 10.88
CA THR A 187 1.53 -30.38 10.89
C THR A 187 2.31 -29.30 10.18
N PRO A 188 3.57 -29.04 10.57
CA PRO A 188 4.48 -28.31 9.69
C PRO A 188 4.70 -29.20 8.46
N ALA A 189 4.37 -28.70 7.28
CA ALA A 189 4.75 -29.37 6.05
C ALA A 189 6.27 -29.30 5.91
N GLU A 190 6.88 -30.43 5.59
CA GLU A 190 8.32 -30.49 5.36
C GLU A 190 8.65 -30.33 3.87
N PRO A 191 9.61 -29.43 3.53
CA PRO A 191 10.36 -28.49 4.38
C PRO A 191 9.58 -27.23 4.76
N CYS A 192 8.56 -26.87 4.02
CA CYS A 192 7.57 -25.83 4.21
C CYS A 192 6.45 -26.02 3.19
N PHE A 193 5.27 -25.48 3.45
CA PHE A 193 4.15 -25.63 2.53
C PHE A 193 3.91 -24.35 1.74
N ASP A 194 3.62 -24.55 0.47
CA ASP A 194 3.29 -23.53 -0.49
C ASP A 194 1.75 -23.38 -0.51
N SER A 195 1.25 -22.45 0.28
CA SER A 195 -0.18 -22.14 0.36
C SER A 195 -0.46 -20.69 0.03
N SER A 196 0.43 -20.09 -0.77
CA SER A 196 0.21 -18.78 -1.34
C SER A 196 -1.15 -18.73 -2.04
N PRO A 197 -1.99 -17.74 -1.81
CA PRO A 197 -3.25 -17.64 -2.50
C PRO A 197 -2.98 -17.53 -4.00
N GLU A 198 -3.29 -18.60 -4.74
CA GLU A 198 -3.34 -18.53 -6.19
C GLU A 198 -4.60 -17.78 -6.58
N PHE A 199 -4.45 -16.60 -7.18
CA PHE A 199 -5.54 -15.98 -7.90
C PHE A 199 -5.77 -16.79 -9.18
N LYS A 200 -6.77 -17.67 -9.17
CA LYS A 200 -7.25 -18.28 -10.41
C LYS A 200 -8.08 -17.23 -11.12
N GLU A 201 -7.63 -16.83 -12.29
CA GLU A 201 -8.47 -16.10 -13.23
C GLU A 201 -9.74 -16.93 -13.46
N GLN A 202 -10.90 -16.34 -13.18
CA GLN A 202 -12.23 -16.91 -13.47
C GLN A 202 -12.69 -16.46 -14.86
#